data_67aae0c9001177081162a83b4cb36981
#
_entry.id   67aae0c9001177081162a83b4cb36981
#
_cell.length_a   1.000
_cell.length_b   1.000
_cell.length_c   1.000
_cell.angle_alpha   90.00
_cell.angle_beta   90.00
_cell.angle_gamma   90.00
#
_symmetry.space_group_name_H-M   'P 1'
#
loop_
_entity.id
_entity.type
_entity.pdbx_description
1 polymer ?
#
loop_
_entity_poly.entity_id
_entity_poly.type
_entity_poly.pdbx_seq_one_letter_code
_entity_poly.pdbx_strand_id
1 'polypeptide(L)'
;YSYFNAFSNRPNIVGFSTQGRKDSIANIEETREFVCNLATMNLMKEMNSTSASLPHGHDEMAHAGLTAAPGVSVSVPRVAESPAALECVYLQTVDLFDKDGKPANAWLVLGQVTGVYIDDAIIEDGIVNITKARPVSRLGYQDYAVIDEVFQLVRPTG
;
A
#
# COMPACT_ATOMS: atom_id res chain seq x y z
N TYR A 1 0.38 -4.41 3.65
CA TYR A 1 -0.90 -5.07 3.42
C TYR A 1 -0.92 -5.78 2.08
N SER A 2 -1.29 -7.08 2.07
CA SER A 2 -1.30 -7.90 0.85
C SER A 2 -2.58 -7.72 0.02
N TYR A 3 -3.67 -7.34 0.65
CA TYR A 3 -4.96 -7.14 0.00
C TYR A 3 -5.16 -5.66 -0.37
N PHE A 4 -4.35 -5.19 -1.31
CA PHE A 4 -4.41 -3.84 -1.84
C PHE A 4 -4.90 -3.86 -3.29
N ASN A 5 -5.76 -2.89 -3.66
CA ASN A 5 -6.21 -2.72 -5.04
C ASN A 5 -6.66 -1.27 -5.33
N ALA A 6 -6.74 -0.96 -6.62
CA ALA A 6 -7.42 0.23 -7.12
C ALA A 6 -8.91 -0.07 -7.38
N PHE A 7 -9.78 0.84 -6.94
CA PHE A 7 -11.24 0.70 -7.03
C PHE A 7 -11.87 1.69 -8.01
N SER A 8 -11.21 2.81 -8.28
CA SER A 8 -11.65 3.81 -9.27
C SER A 8 -10.42 4.54 -9.83
N ASN A 9 -10.55 5.00 -11.07
CA ASN A 9 -9.53 5.82 -11.73
C ASN A 9 -9.97 7.28 -11.97
N ARG A 10 -11.22 7.63 -11.63
CA ARG A 10 -11.77 9.00 -11.75
C ARG A 10 -12.88 9.22 -10.73
N PRO A 11 -12.59 9.74 -9.51
CA PRO A 11 -11.26 10.00 -8.94
C PRO A 11 -10.47 8.71 -8.69
N ASN A 12 -9.15 8.83 -8.51
CA ASN A 12 -8.33 7.68 -8.15
C ASN A 12 -8.64 7.27 -6.71
N ILE A 13 -9.24 6.09 -6.53
CA ILE A 13 -9.56 5.51 -5.23
C ILE A 13 -8.83 4.18 -5.12
N VAL A 14 -8.09 4.03 -4.03
CA VAL A 14 -7.41 2.79 -3.65
C VAL A 14 -7.94 2.30 -2.32
N GLY A 15 -7.69 1.03 -2.04
CA GLY A 15 -8.05 0.46 -0.75
C GLY A 15 -7.25 -0.78 -0.42
N PHE A 16 -7.27 -1.11 0.85
CA PHE A 16 -6.69 -2.34 1.37
C PHE A 16 -7.59 -2.96 2.42
N SER A 17 -7.55 -4.28 2.56
CA SER A 17 -8.26 -4.95 3.64
C SER A 17 -7.30 -5.49 4.70
N THR A 18 -7.82 -5.62 5.91
CA THR A 18 -7.11 -6.11 7.08
C THR A 18 -7.96 -7.12 7.83
N GLN A 19 -7.30 -8.15 8.39
CA GLN A 19 -7.88 -9.09 9.33
C GLN A 19 -7.60 -8.57 10.75
N GLY A 20 -8.64 -8.46 11.56
CA GLY A 20 -8.58 -7.81 12.86
C GLY A 20 -8.48 -6.28 12.79
N ARG A 21 -8.96 -5.60 13.82
CA ARG A 21 -8.86 -4.15 13.94
C ARG A 21 -7.47 -3.78 14.50
N LYS A 22 -6.56 -3.46 13.59
CA LYS A 22 -5.17 -3.08 13.91
C LYS A 22 -5.04 -1.58 14.13
N ASP A 23 -3.92 -1.17 14.72
CA ASP A 23 -3.57 0.25 14.94
C ASP A 23 -3.67 1.09 13.66
N SER A 24 -3.32 0.52 12.51
CA SER A 24 -3.43 1.22 11.22
C SER A 24 -4.84 1.74 10.93
N ILE A 25 -5.92 0.99 11.27
CA ILE A 25 -7.29 1.49 11.08
C ILE A 25 -7.55 2.66 12.03
N ALA A 26 -7.22 2.50 13.31
CA ALA A 26 -7.43 3.54 14.32
C ALA A 26 -6.68 4.83 13.94
N ASN A 27 -5.42 4.71 13.57
CA ASN A 27 -4.58 5.83 13.14
C ASN A 27 -5.15 6.54 11.89
N ILE A 28 -5.60 5.77 10.89
CA ILE A 28 -6.21 6.31 9.66
C ILE A 28 -7.53 7.02 9.96
N GLU A 29 -8.37 6.46 10.82
CA GLU A 29 -9.64 7.07 11.20
C GLU A 29 -9.43 8.36 12.00
N GLU A 30 -8.37 8.43 12.82
CA GLU A 30 -7.99 9.61 13.59
C GLU A 30 -7.37 10.69 12.71
N THR A 31 -6.33 10.35 11.94
CA THR A 31 -5.58 11.31 11.10
C THR A 31 -6.32 11.69 9.83
N ARG A 32 -7.24 10.86 9.38
CA ARG A 32 -7.97 10.99 8.10
C ARG A 32 -7.07 10.88 6.87
N GLU A 33 -5.87 10.31 7.03
CA GLU A 33 -4.84 10.22 5.99
C GLU A 33 -4.09 8.90 6.10
N PHE A 34 -3.55 8.43 4.98
CA PHE A 34 -2.59 7.31 4.95
C PHE A 34 -1.73 7.34 3.68
N VAL A 35 -0.62 6.61 3.71
CA VAL A 35 0.27 6.45 2.56
C VAL A 35 0.45 4.98 2.22
N CYS A 36 0.25 4.64 0.93
CA CYS A 36 0.56 3.32 0.39
C CYS A 36 1.94 3.37 -0.25
N ASN A 37 2.91 2.69 0.35
CA ASN A 37 4.28 2.62 -0.16
C ASN A 37 4.45 1.36 -1.02
N LEU A 38 5.18 1.47 -2.13
CA LEU A 38 5.48 0.35 -3.00
C LEU A 38 6.48 -0.58 -2.34
N ALA A 39 6.07 -1.82 -2.06
CA ALA A 39 6.97 -2.85 -1.59
C ALA A 39 7.80 -3.40 -2.77
N THR A 40 9.11 -3.38 -2.64
CA THR A 40 10.06 -3.85 -3.66
C THR A 40 10.95 -4.96 -3.12
N MET A 41 11.65 -5.66 -4.02
CA MET A 41 12.58 -6.72 -3.63
C MET A 41 13.67 -6.21 -2.67
N ASN A 42 14.10 -4.96 -2.83
CA ASN A 42 15.12 -4.36 -1.96
C ASN A 42 14.62 -4.10 -0.53
N LEU A 43 13.30 -3.99 -0.35
CA LEU A 43 12.65 -3.72 0.95
C LEU A 43 11.96 -4.96 1.55
N MET A 44 12.22 -6.16 1.01
CA MET A 44 11.53 -7.38 1.44
C MET A 44 11.73 -7.72 2.91
N LYS A 45 12.93 -7.52 3.44
CA LYS A 45 13.25 -7.82 4.85
C LYS A 45 12.57 -6.84 5.79
N GLU A 46 12.65 -5.56 5.47
CA GLU A 46 12.03 -4.47 6.21
C GLU A 46 10.52 -4.59 6.19
N MET A 47 9.93 -4.78 5.00
CA MET A 47 8.49 -5.03 4.85
C MET A 47 8.02 -6.23 5.67
N ASN A 48 8.77 -7.34 5.66
CA ASN A 48 8.42 -8.51 6.46
C ASN A 48 8.54 -8.21 7.96
N SER A 49 9.56 -7.42 8.37
CA SER A 49 9.74 -7.00 9.77
C SER A 49 8.56 -6.15 10.26
N THR A 50 8.00 -5.25 9.44
CA THR A 50 6.81 -4.46 9.81
C THR A 50 5.54 -5.29 10.00
N SER A 51 5.54 -6.56 9.62
CA SER A 51 4.41 -7.48 9.84
C SER A 51 4.41 -8.14 11.21
N ALA A 52 5.44 -7.92 12.03
CA ALA A 52 5.52 -8.43 13.39
C ALA A 52 4.39 -7.88 14.27
N SER A 53 3.87 -8.72 15.16
CA SER A 53 2.87 -8.27 16.15
C SER A 53 3.59 -7.52 17.27
N LEU A 54 3.68 -6.21 17.14
CA LEU A 54 4.22 -5.33 18.16
C LEU A 54 3.12 -4.87 19.14
N PRO A 55 3.48 -4.48 20.37
CA PRO A 55 2.53 -3.84 21.26
C PRO A 55 1.95 -2.56 20.69
N HIS A 56 0.72 -2.21 21.07
CA HIS A 56 0.06 -0.98 20.62
C HIS A 56 0.94 0.27 20.83
N GLY A 57 0.98 1.15 19.84
CA GLY A 57 1.74 2.39 19.87
C GLY A 57 3.23 2.25 19.56
N HIS A 58 3.72 1.07 19.18
CA HIS A 58 5.09 0.92 18.70
C HIS A 58 5.19 1.32 17.23
N ASP A 59 6.24 2.06 16.90
CA ASP A 59 6.56 2.47 15.54
C ASP A 59 7.18 1.31 14.75
N GLU A 60 6.39 0.72 13.86
CA GLU A 60 6.79 -0.39 13.00
C GLU A 60 7.88 0.02 11.98
N MET A 61 7.89 1.28 11.55
CA MET A 61 8.94 1.79 10.63
C MET A 61 10.29 1.84 11.36
N ALA A 62 10.32 2.42 12.56
CA ALA A 62 11.53 2.46 13.38
C ALA A 62 12.01 1.05 13.76
N HIS A 63 11.07 0.13 14.10
CA HIS A 63 11.40 -1.27 14.38
C HIS A 63 12.07 -1.98 13.20
N ALA A 64 11.60 -1.71 11.99
CA ALA A 64 12.16 -2.28 10.76
C ALA A 64 13.42 -1.55 10.24
N GLY A 65 13.85 -0.47 10.88
CA GLY A 65 14.98 0.34 10.44
C GLY A 65 14.68 1.19 9.20
N LEU A 66 13.39 1.49 8.94
CA LEU A 66 12.94 2.35 7.85
C LEU A 66 12.95 3.82 8.29
N THR A 67 13.12 4.71 7.31
CA THR A 67 13.17 6.16 7.53
C THR A 67 11.84 6.80 7.12
N ALA A 68 11.30 7.64 8.00
CA ALA A 68 10.13 8.46 7.69
C ALA A 68 10.54 9.66 6.83
N ALA A 69 9.86 9.87 5.71
CA ALA A 69 9.99 11.07 4.87
C ALA A 69 8.65 11.79 4.77
N PRO A 70 8.65 13.14 4.68
CA PRO A 70 7.41 13.89 4.61
C PRO A 70 6.64 13.58 3.33
N GLY A 71 5.30 13.60 3.43
CA GLY A 71 4.41 13.67 2.28
C GLY A 71 4.33 15.08 1.70
N VAL A 72 3.71 15.23 0.54
CA VAL A 72 3.45 16.52 -0.12
C VAL A 72 1.99 16.94 0.03
N SER A 73 1.06 16.00 -0.04
CA SER A 73 -0.37 16.25 0.02
C SER A 73 -1.04 15.80 1.33
N VAL A 74 -0.30 15.05 2.16
CA VAL A 74 -0.77 14.54 3.46
C VAL A 74 0.28 14.81 4.55
N SER A 75 -0.16 14.84 5.81
CA SER A 75 0.71 15.09 6.97
C SER A 75 1.43 13.81 7.46
N VAL A 76 0.85 12.64 7.18
CA VAL A 76 1.44 11.36 7.56
C VAL A 76 2.64 11.02 6.68
N PRO A 77 3.72 10.45 7.25
CA PRO A 77 4.95 10.21 6.49
C PRO A 77 4.82 9.03 5.53
N ARG A 78 5.65 9.05 4.48
CA ARG A 78 5.95 7.89 3.63
C ARG A 78 7.23 7.20 4.09
N VAL A 79 7.46 6.00 3.61
CA VAL A 79 8.75 5.30 3.73
C VAL A 79 9.74 5.93 2.74
N ALA A 80 10.85 6.48 3.25
CA ALA A 80 11.84 7.17 2.43
C ALA A 80 12.48 6.27 1.37
N GLU A 81 12.72 5.02 1.72
CA GLU A 81 13.37 4.00 0.89
C GLU A 81 12.44 3.41 -0.19
N SER A 82 11.13 3.66 -0.10
CA SER A 82 10.19 3.20 -1.13
C SER A 82 10.29 4.07 -2.38
N PRO A 83 10.47 3.47 -3.57
CA PRO A 83 10.64 4.25 -4.80
C PRO A 83 9.33 4.83 -5.35
N ALA A 84 8.18 4.44 -4.80
CA ALA A 84 6.91 5.06 -5.13
C ALA A 84 5.93 4.97 -3.96
N ALA A 85 5.09 6.00 -3.82
CA ALA A 85 4.05 6.05 -2.80
C ALA A 85 2.80 6.77 -3.31
N LEU A 86 1.64 6.34 -2.80
CA LEU A 86 0.36 7.00 -3.03
C LEU A 86 -0.08 7.64 -1.71
N GLU A 87 -0.21 8.96 -1.71
CA GLU A 87 -0.70 9.75 -0.58
C GLU A 87 -2.22 9.84 -0.66
N CYS A 88 -2.90 9.43 0.40
CA CYS A 88 -4.34 9.21 0.38
C CYS A 88 -5.06 9.96 1.50
N VAL A 89 -6.16 10.61 1.15
CA VAL A 89 -7.17 11.08 2.10
C VAL A 89 -8.18 9.97 2.33
N TYR A 90 -8.43 9.65 3.59
CA TYR A 90 -9.37 8.62 4.00
C TYR A 90 -10.80 8.96 3.56
N LEU A 91 -11.51 7.98 3.01
CA LEU A 91 -12.91 8.10 2.63
C LEU A 91 -13.82 7.37 3.63
N GLN A 92 -13.61 6.07 3.78
CA GLN A 92 -14.43 5.23 4.65
C GLN A 92 -13.77 3.90 4.98
N THR A 93 -14.22 3.29 6.06
CA THR A 93 -13.98 1.89 6.41
C THR A 93 -15.28 1.09 6.22
N VAL A 94 -15.21 -0.02 5.49
CA VAL A 94 -16.33 -0.90 5.23
C VAL A 94 -16.17 -2.17 6.05
N ASP A 95 -17.15 -2.49 6.90
CA ASP A 95 -17.22 -3.76 7.60
C ASP A 95 -17.54 -4.88 6.62
N LEU A 96 -16.81 -6.00 6.73
CA LEU A 96 -17.05 -7.17 5.89
C LEU A 96 -17.86 -8.21 6.67
N PHE A 97 -18.84 -8.79 5.99
CA PHE A 97 -19.74 -9.81 6.53
C PHE A 97 -19.67 -11.08 5.68
N ASP A 98 -19.97 -12.21 6.30
CA ASP A 98 -20.15 -13.45 5.57
C ASP A 98 -21.52 -13.49 4.85
N LYS A 99 -21.79 -14.59 4.12
CA LYS A 99 -23.03 -14.78 3.39
C LYS A 99 -24.30 -14.82 4.27
N ASP A 100 -24.14 -15.07 5.57
CA ASP A 100 -25.22 -15.15 6.54
C ASP A 100 -25.36 -13.85 7.37
N GLY A 101 -24.61 -12.80 6.99
CA GLY A 101 -24.64 -11.50 7.65
C GLY A 101 -23.86 -11.44 8.97
N LYS A 102 -22.98 -12.40 9.24
CA LYS A 102 -22.12 -12.38 10.42
C LYS A 102 -20.84 -11.59 10.14
N PRO A 103 -20.34 -10.77 11.10
CA PRO A 103 -19.08 -10.06 10.95
C PRO A 103 -17.93 -11.02 10.63
N ALA A 104 -17.17 -10.71 9.57
CA ALA A 104 -16.01 -11.49 9.15
C ALA A 104 -14.72 -11.16 9.93
N ASN A 105 -14.78 -10.23 10.91
CA ASN A 105 -13.63 -9.65 11.61
C ASN A 105 -12.57 -9.11 10.63
N ALA A 106 -13.06 -8.50 9.57
CA ALA A 106 -12.25 -7.93 8.50
C ALA A 106 -12.87 -6.61 8.02
N TRP A 107 -12.02 -5.70 7.58
CA TRP A 107 -12.40 -4.35 7.15
C TRP A 107 -11.71 -4.00 5.85
N LEU A 108 -12.41 -3.25 4.99
CA LEU A 108 -11.85 -2.62 3.80
C LEU A 108 -11.75 -1.11 4.03
N VAL A 109 -10.54 -0.59 4.02
CA VAL A 109 -10.25 0.86 4.12
C VAL A 109 -10.13 1.43 2.72
N LEU A 110 -10.85 2.51 2.43
CA LEU A 110 -10.82 3.22 1.15
C LEU A 110 -10.28 4.63 1.33
N GLY A 111 -9.46 5.07 0.39
CA GLY A 111 -8.92 6.42 0.33
C GLY A 111 -8.81 6.94 -1.09
N GLN A 112 -8.97 8.26 -1.24
CA GLN A 112 -8.71 8.94 -2.51
C GLN A 112 -7.24 9.36 -2.57
N VAL A 113 -6.58 9.02 -3.66
CA VAL A 113 -5.20 9.46 -3.93
C VAL A 113 -5.21 10.96 -4.25
N THR A 114 -4.45 11.72 -3.47
CA THR A 114 -4.29 13.18 -3.60
C THR A 114 -2.86 13.57 -3.99
N GLY A 115 -1.88 12.68 -3.75
CA GLY A 115 -0.49 12.89 -4.14
C GLY A 115 0.15 11.55 -4.57
N VAL A 116 1.15 11.66 -5.44
CA VAL A 116 1.95 10.52 -5.91
C VAL A 116 3.41 10.91 -5.82
N TYR A 117 4.18 10.11 -5.08
CA TYR A 117 5.65 10.18 -5.07
C TYR A 117 6.21 9.10 -6.00
N ILE A 118 7.16 9.47 -6.83
CA ILE A 118 7.93 8.54 -7.68
C ILE A 118 9.38 8.99 -7.66
N ASP A 119 10.29 8.08 -7.36
CA ASP A 119 11.73 8.31 -7.44
C ASP A 119 12.17 8.39 -8.91
N ASP A 120 12.93 9.41 -9.25
CA ASP A 120 13.47 9.61 -10.61
C ASP A 120 14.31 8.41 -11.09
N ALA A 121 14.92 7.65 -10.18
CA ALA A 121 15.71 6.47 -10.50
C ALA A 121 14.89 5.36 -11.20
N ILE A 122 13.57 5.32 -11.01
CA ILE A 122 12.69 4.36 -11.68
C ILE A 122 11.94 4.94 -12.88
N ILE A 123 12.21 6.20 -13.25
CA ILE A 123 11.63 6.84 -14.44
C ILE A 123 12.59 6.66 -15.63
N GLU A 124 12.04 6.26 -16.76
CA GLU A 124 12.74 6.08 -18.02
C GLU A 124 11.85 6.63 -19.15
N ASP A 125 12.36 7.56 -19.94
CA ASP A 125 11.62 8.22 -21.02
C ASP A 125 10.28 8.84 -20.58
N GLY A 126 10.22 9.34 -19.34
CA GLY A 126 9.01 9.93 -18.73
C GLY A 126 7.98 8.93 -18.25
N ILE A 127 8.29 7.64 -18.23
CA ILE A 127 7.41 6.54 -17.82
C ILE A 127 8.07 5.77 -16.67
N VAL A 128 7.25 5.30 -15.72
CA VAL A 128 7.72 4.43 -14.65
C VAL A 128 8.17 3.08 -15.22
N ASN A 129 9.44 2.76 -15.05
CA ASN A 129 9.98 1.45 -15.40
C ASN A 129 9.76 0.46 -14.24
N ILE A 130 8.76 -0.39 -14.37
CA ILE A 130 8.37 -1.37 -13.33
C ILE A 130 9.49 -2.38 -13.06
N THR A 131 10.25 -2.78 -14.07
CA THR A 131 11.35 -3.76 -13.88
C THR A 131 12.53 -3.17 -13.12
N LYS A 132 12.74 -1.85 -13.17
CA LYS A 132 13.71 -1.16 -12.31
C LYS A 132 13.22 -1.08 -10.86
N ALA A 133 11.95 -0.83 -10.64
CA ALA A 133 11.37 -0.78 -9.31
C ALA A 133 11.32 -2.15 -8.64
N ARG A 134 11.21 -3.23 -9.42
CA ARG A 134 11.11 -4.63 -8.95
C ARG A 134 10.09 -4.82 -7.83
N PRO A 135 8.82 -4.43 -8.05
CA PRO A 135 7.79 -4.59 -7.04
C PRO A 135 7.56 -6.06 -6.73
N VAL A 136 7.13 -6.34 -5.49
CA VAL A 136 6.81 -7.68 -5.05
C VAL A 136 5.30 -7.85 -4.91
N SER A 137 4.81 -9.03 -5.28
CA SER A 137 3.42 -9.43 -5.11
C SER A 137 3.33 -10.59 -4.14
N ARG A 138 2.43 -10.48 -3.15
CA ARG A 138 2.11 -11.61 -2.27
C ARG A 138 1.25 -12.62 -3.05
N LEU A 139 1.66 -13.87 -2.99
CA LEU A 139 0.92 -15.02 -3.54
C LEU A 139 0.24 -15.82 -2.42
N GLY A 140 -0.12 -17.06 -2.69
CA GLY A 140 -0.65 -17.95 -1.68
C GLY A 140 0.40 -18.39 -0.66
N TYR A 141 -0.03 -18.83 0.52
CA TYR A 141 0.80 -19.31 1.62
C TYR A 141 1.84 -18.28 2.08
N GLN A 142 3.12 -18.54 1.87
CA GLN A 142 4.25 -17.66 2.21
C GLN A 142 5.03 -17.22 0.97
N ASP A 143 4.49 -17.48 -0.21
CA ASP A 143 5.17 -17.21 -1.47
C ASP A 143 5.00 -15.74 -1.89
N TYR A 144 6.04 -15.22 -2.51
CA TYR A 144 6.08 -13.92 -3.16
C TYR A 144 6.65 -14.05 -4.57
N ALA A 145 6.23 -13.20 -5.46
CA ALA A 145 6.83 -13.02 -6.78
C ALA A 145 7.41 -11.61 -6.91
N VAL A 146 8.48 -11.50 -7.70
CA VAL A 146 9.07 -10.22 -8.11
C VAL A 146 8.69 -9.98 -9.56
N ILE A 147 8.38 -8.74 -9.91
CA ILE A 147 8.13 -8.37 -11.30
C ILE A 147 9.46 -7.96 -11.93
N ASP A 148 10.09 -8.89 -12.64
CA ASP A 148 11.34 -8.71 -13.39
C ASP A 148 11.11 -8.58 -14.90
N GLU A 149 9.94 -8.98 -15.39
CA GLU A 149 9.55 -8.94 -16.79
C GLU A 149 8.15 -8.35 -16.95
N VAL A 150 7.93 -7.61 -18.04
CA VAL A 150 6.64 -7.06 -18.40
C VAL A 150 6.34 -7.34 -19.88
N PHE A 151 5.07 -7.52 -20.22
CA PHE A 151 4.62 -7.63 -21.60
C PHE A 151 3.41 -6.73 -21.83
N GLN A 152 3.22 -6.34 -23.07
CA GLN A 152 2.12 -5.48 -23.45
C GLN A 152 0.98 -6.30 -24.09
N LEU A 153 -0.25 -5.99 -23.67
CA LEU A 153 -1.46 -6.46 -24.30
C LEU A 153 -2.28 -5.26 -24.76
N VAL A 154 -2.45 -5.14 -26.06
CA VAL A 154 -3.30 -4.08 -26.65
C VAL A 154 -4.76 -4.47 -26.44
N ARG A 155 -5.55 -3.54 -25.92
CA ARG A 155 -6.99 -3.76 -25.76
C ARG A 155 -7.65 -3.91 -27.13
N PRO A 156 -8.46 -4.96 -27.37
CA PRO A 156 -9.20 -5.08 -28.61
C PRO A 156 -10.11 -3.86 -28.82
N THR A 157 -10.07 -3.29 -30.03
CA THR A 157 -11.04 -2.29 -30.46
C THR A 157 -12.29 -3.03 -30.93
N GLY A 158 -13.44 -2.81 -30.28
CA GLY A 158 -14.73 -3.29 -30.71
C GLY A 158 -15.31 -2.41 -31.82
#